data_e791b5e3654cb173ee18da77f1f2f27f
#
_entry.id   e791b5e3654cb173ee18da77f1f2f27f
#
_cell.length_a   1.000
_cell.length_b   1.000
_cell.length_c   1.000
_cell.angle_alpha   90.00
_cell.angle_beta   90.00
_cell.angle_gamma   90.00
#
_symmetry.space_group_name_H-M   'P 1'
#
loop_
_entity.id
_entity.type
_entity.pdbx_description
1 polymer ?
#
loop_
_entity_poly.entity_id
_entity_poly.type
_entity_poly.pdbx_seq_one_letter_code
_entity_poly.pdbx_strand_id
1 'polypeptide(L)'
;MQLTVVVENQTSSQSLLAEWGYSAWLQTEDAVVLLDTGGIQHTLQHNLTALGLEAKRITDLVLSHGHFDHTSGVMDVLRMAPDVRVWAAPGIGRERLGDADAKRASGGGSMLTGLAFSPIDPFVEIVPGVIAFTVPASARDPRWVCTHHMFERTDAG
;
A
#
# COMPACT_ATOMS: atom_id res chain seq x y z
N MET A 1 5.10 -0.56 -21.06
CA MET A 1 4.94 -0.43 -19.60
C MET A 1 5.46 0.93 -19.15
N GLN A 2 4.73 1.65 -18.29
CA GLN A 2 5.09 2.97 -17.78
C GLN A 2 4.86 2.99 -16.27
N LEU A 3 5.85 3.49 -15.51
CA LEU A 3 5.75 3.72 -14.07
C LEU A 3 5.70 5.22 -13.79
N THR A 4 4.74 5.64 -12.95
CA THR A 4 4.62 7.02 -12.46
C THR A 4 4.54 6.99 -10.94
N VAL A 5 5.44 7.67 -10.25
CA VAL A 5 5.34 7.88 -8.79
C VAL A 5 4.26 8.93 -8.54
N VAL A 6 3.26 8.57 -7.75
CA VAL A 6 2.08 9.40 -7.47
C VAL A 6 2.18 10.06 -6.12
N VAL A 7 2.68 9.35 -5.10
CA VAL A 7 2.90 9.87 -3.75
C VAL A 7 4.34 9.59 -3.35
N GLU A 8 5.02 10.63 -2.87
CA GLU A 8 6.40 10.59 -2.40
C GLU A 8 6.61 11.71 -1.36
N ASN A 9 7.65 11.57 -0.54
CA ASN A 9 7.98 12.51 0.53
C ASN A 9 8.39 13.90 0.03
N GLN A 10 8.75 14.02 -1.22
CA GLN A 10 9.20 15.28 -1.83
C GLN A 10 8.62 15.45 -3.23
N THR A 11 8.33 16.68 -3.61
CA THR A 11 7.98 17.03 -4.98
C THR A 11 8.57 18.39 -5.35
N SER A 12 9.00 18.54 -6.59
CA SER A 12 9.36 19.84 -7.18
C SER A 12 8.21 20.45 -7.97
N SER A 13 7.12 19.73 -8.17
CA SER A 13 5.95 20.21 -8.88
C SER A 13 5.03 21.02 -7.97
N GLN A 14 4.60 22.19 -8.43
CA GLN A 14 3.64 23.04 -7.71
C GLN A 14 2.22 22.48 -7.73
N SER A 15 1.92 21.56 -8.62
CA SER A 15 0.60 20.93 -8.76
C SER A 15 0.42 19.66 -7.96
N LEU A 16 1.51 19.10 -7.40
CA LEU A 16 1.49 17.86 -6.65
C LEU A 16 1.67 18.11 -5.14
N LEU A 17 1.05 17.27 -4.34
CA LEU A 17 1.22 17.24 -2.89
C LEU A 17 2.27 16.19 -2.52
N ALA A 18 3.21 16.57 -1.67
CA ALA A 18 4.14 15.65 -1.03
C ALA A 18 3.64 15.29 0.36
N GLU A 19 3.90 14.05 0.77
CA GLU A 19 3.57 13.57 2.11
C GLU A 19 4.51 12.45 2.54
N TRP A 20 4.52 12.13 3.82
CA TRP A 20 5.15 10.91 4.30
C TRP A 20 4.30 9.72 3.84
N GLY A 21 4.77 9.02 2.82
CA GLY A 21 4.07 7.90 2.24
C GLY A 21 4.54 7.59 0.82
N TYR A 22 3.98 6.52 0.27
CA TYR A 22 4.34 6.09 -1.08
C TYR A 22 3.12 5.61 -1.85
N SER A 23 3.08 5.94 -3.13
CA SER A 23 2.22 5.28 -4.12
C SER A 23 2.80 5.41 -5.52
N ALA A 24 2.68 4.35 -6.31
CA ALA A 24 3.10 4.35 -7.69
C ALA A 24 2.07 3.70 -8.62
N TRP A 25 1.86 4.32 -9.76
CA TRP A 25 1.01 3.87 -10.84
C TRP A 25 1.84 3.15 -11.89
N LEU A 26 1.59 1.87 -12.10
CA LEU A 26 2.21 1.07 -13.13
C LEU A 26 1.18 0.74 -14.20
N GLN A 27 1.36 1.30 -15.39
CA GLN A 27 0.50 1.05 -16.54
C GLN A 27 1.16 0.07 -17.49
N THR A 28 0.46 -1.02 -17.80
CA THR A 28 0.78 -1.94 -18.89
C THR A 28 -0.11 -1.64 -20.11
N GLU A 29 -0.12 -2.49 -21.12
CA GLU A 29 -1.01 -2.37 -22.26
C GLU A 29 -2.49 -2.55 -21.84
N ASP A 30 -2.77 -3.54 -21.00
CA ASP A 30 -4.12 -3.99 -20.69
C ASP A 30 -4.56 -3.70 -19.25
N ALA A 31 -3.66 -3.25 -18.37
CA ALA A 31 -3.94 -3.12 -16.95
C ALA A 31 -3.26 -1.92 -16.30
N VAL A 32 -3.81 -1.55 -15.14
CA VAL A 32 -3.21 -0.56 -14.26
C VAL A 32 -3.07 -1.16 -12.87
N VAL A 33 -1.82 -1.27 -12.42
CA VAL A 33 -1.48 -1.71 -11.08
C VAL A 33 -1.10 -0.49 -10.24
N LEU A 34 -1.82 -0.24 -9.16
CA LEU A 34 -1.44 0.75 -8.16
C LEU A 34 -0.66 0.04 -7.04
N LEU A 35 0.55 0.50 -6.77
CA LEU A 35 1.35 0.04 -5.64
C LEU A 35 1.21 1.04 -4.50
N ASP A 36 0.73 0.59 -3.33
CA ASP A 36 0.46 1.39 -2.14
C ASP A 36 -0.45 2.61 -2.36
N THR A 37 -0.84 3.30 -1.30
CA THR A 37 -1.90 4.31 -1.35
C THR A 37 -1.59 5.62 -0.63
N GLY A 38 -0.37 5.78 -0.11
CA GLY A 38 0.02 6.95 0.69
C GLY A 38 -0.55 6.92 2.12
N GLY A 39 -0.31 7.98 2.85
CA GLY A 39 -0.57 8.13 4.29
C GLY A 39 -1.63 9.17 4.65
N ILE A 40 -1.85 10.18 3.82
CA ILE A 40 -2.81 11.25 4.08
C ILE A 40 -3.98 11.14 3.10
N GLN A 41 -5.20 11.15 3.64
CA GLN A 41 -6.40 11.17 2.81
C GLN A 41 -6.35 12.34 1.83
N HIS A 42 -6.79 12.09 0.60
CA HIS A 42 -6.88 13.02 -0.51
C HIS A 42 -5.58 13.33 -1.26
N THR A 43 -4.39 13.10 -0.71
CA THR A 43 -3.13 13.30 -1.46
C THR A 43 -3.08 12.43 -2.70
N LEU A 44 -3.36 11.14 -2.55
CA LEU A 44 -3.41 10.21 -3.68
C LEU A 44 -4.41 10.67 -4.75
N GLN A 45 -5.65 10.98 -4.34
CA GLN A 45 -6.69 11.42 -5.29
C GLN A 45 -6.32 12.74 -5.98
N HIS A 46 -5.78 13.71 -5.22
CA HIS A 46 -5.31 14.98 -5.77
C HIS A 46 -4.23 14.75 -6.82
N ASN A 47 -3.21 13.96 -6.48
CA ASN A 47 -2.07 13.73 -7.37
C ASN A 47 -2.46 12.92 -8.60
N LEU A 48 -3.32 11.91 -8.48
CA LEU A 48 -3.88 11.20 -9.65
C LEU A 48 -4.57 12.18 -10.59
N THR A 49 -5.40 13.09 -10.06
CA THR A 49 -6.09 14.10 -10.85
C THR A 49 -5.12 15.07 -11.51
N ALA A 50 -4.15 15.60 -10.77
CA ALA A 50 -3.14 16.53 -11.28
C ALA A 50 -2.24 15.92 -12.36
N LEU A 51 -2.00 14.60 -12.30
CA LEU A 51 -1.24 13.84 -13.30
C LEU A 51 -2.09 13.37 -14.49
N GLY A 52 -3.41 13.61 -14.47
CA GLY A 52 -4.32 13.14 -15.51
C GLY A 52 -4.54 11.63 -15.51
N LEU A 53 -4.32 10.96 -14.35
CA LEU A 53 -4.48 9.51 -14.18
C LEU A 53 -5.91 9.23 -13.68
N GLU A 54 -6.66 8.44 -14.44
CA GLU A 54 -8.04 8.13 -14.12
C GLU A 54 -8.11 6.93 -13.15
N ALA A 55 -8.40 7.19 -11.87
CA ALA A 55 -8.44 6.18 -10.82
C ALA A 55 -9.34 4.97 -11.15
N LYS A 56 -10.45 5.16 -11.88
CA LYS A 56 -11.34 4.07 -12.33
C LYS A 56 -10.65 3.03 -13.23
N ARG A 57 -9.48 3.36 -13.79
CA ARG A 57 -8.67 2.44 -14.61
C ARG A 57 -7.82 1.47 -13.77
N ILE A 58 -7.74 1.67 -12.46
CA ILE A 58 -7.00 0.77 -11.58
C ILE A 58 -7.68 -0.60 -11.58
N THR A 59 -6.97 -1.60 -12.08
CA THR A 59 -7.44 -3.00 -12.10
C THR A 59 -6.96 -3.78 -10.89
N ASP A 60 -5.80 -3.41 -10.37
CA ASP A 60 -5.12 -4.11 -9.28
C ASP A 60 -4.47 -3.11 -8.32
N LEU A 61 -4.70 -3.32 -7.02
CA LEU A 61 -4.03 -2.62 -5.93
C LEU A 61 -3.12 -3.61 -5.22
N VAL A 62 -1.82 -3.33 -5.17
CA VAL A 62 -0.83 -4.13 -4.47
C VAL A 62 -0.38 -3.37 -3.23
N LEU A 63 -0.50 -4.00 -2.05
CA LEU A 63 -0.04 -3.42 -0.79
C LEU A 63 1.28 -4.07 -0.39
N SER A 64 2.32 -3.25 -0.26
CA SER A 64 3.67 -3.70 0.08
C SER A 64 3.76 -4.19 1.53
N HIS A 65 3.17 -3.44 2.45
CA HIS A 65 3.11 -3.75 3.88
C HIS A 65 2.01 -2.94 4.59
N GLY A 66 1.75 -3.25 5.86
CA GLY A 66 0.59 -2.71 6.58
C GLY A 66 0.80 -1.40 7.34
N HIS A 67 1.83 -0.59 7.06
CA HIS A 67 1.95 0.72 7.69
C HIS A 67 0.94 1.72 7.13
N PHE A 68 0.56 2.70 7.96
CA PHE A 68 -0.49 3.67 7.61
C PHE A 68 -0.12 4.51 6.38
N ASP A 69 1.14 4.86 6.23
CA ASP A 69 1.68 5.67 5.14
C ASP A 69 1.75 4.95 3.79
N HIS A 70 1.31 3.68 3.76
CA HIS A 70 1.15 2.86 2.57
C HIS A 70 -0.30 2.40 2.35
N THR A 71 -1.13 2.45 3.39
CA THR A 71 -2.46 1.82 3.36
C THR A 71 -3.63 2.76 3.64
N SER A 72 -3.39 4.02 4.03
CA SER A 72 -4.46 4.94 4.44
C SER A 72 -5.45 5.29 3.31
N GLY A 73 -5.02 5.26 2.06
CA GLY A 73 -5.86 5.53 0.89
C GLY A 73 -6.62 4.32 0.35
N VAL A 74 -6.52 3.13 0.95
CA VAL A 74 -7.17 1.90 0.43
C VAL A 74 -8.66 2.10 0.22
N MET A 75 -9.37 2.68 1.19
CA MET A 75 -10.81 2.90 1.08
C MET A 75 -11.18 3.91 0.00
N ASP A 76 -10.29 4.87 -0.29
CA ASP A 76 -10.48 5.81 -1.40
C ASP A 76 -10.32 5.10 -2.74
N VAL A 77 -9.33 4.22 -2.88
CA VAL A 77 -9.14 3.40 -4.07
C VAL A 77 -10.36 2.51 -4.32
N LEU A 78 -10.87 1.82 -3.29
CA LEU A 78 -12.07 0.97 -3.40
C LEU A 78 -13.32 1.76 -3.82
N ARG A 79 -13.42 3.04 -3.43
CA ARG A 79 -14.52 3.90 -3.89
C ARG A 79 -14.36 4.36 -5.33
N MET A 80 -13.12 4.67 -5.74
CA MET A 80 -12.82 5.16 -7.10
C MET A 80 -12.79 4.04 -8.15
N ALA A 81 -12.40 2.83 -7.74
CA ALA A 81 -12.30 1.63 -8.57
C ALA A 81 -12.93 0.43 -7.85
N PRO A 82 -14.28 0.31 -7.83
CA PRO A 82 -14.99 -0.70 -7.02
C PRO A 82 -14.64 -2.15 -7.37
N ASP A 83 -14.24 -2.41 -8.62
CA ASP A 83 -13.91 -3.75 -9.12
C ASP A 83 -12.41 -4.08 -8.97
N VAL A 84 -11.63 -3.23 -8.29
CA VAL A 84 -10.19 -3.43 -8.12
C VAL A 84 -9.91 -4.71 -7.32
N ARG A 85 -8.98 -5.52 -7.80
CA ARG A 85 -8.44 -6.65 -7.02
C ARG A 85 -7.37 -6.14 -6.07
N VAL A 86 -7.48 -6.50 -4.80
CA VAL A 86 -6.50 -6.09 -3.79
C VAL A 86 -5.57 -7.25 -3.46
N TRP A 87 -4.28 -7.04 -3.60
CA TRP A 87 -3.22 -8.02 -3.41
C TRP A 87 -2.37 -7.65 -2.20
N ALA A 88 -2.12 -8.60 -1.34
CA ALA A 88 -1.28 -8.38 -0.17
C ALA A 88 -0.64 -9.68 0.35
N ALA A 89 0.47 -9.54 1.05
CA ALA A 89 1.04 -10.66 1.81
C ALA A 89 0.11 -11.10 2.95
N PRO A 90 0.08 -12.39 3.32
CA PRO A 90 -0.64 -12.86 4.49
C PRO A 90 -0.27 -12.05 5.75
N GLY A 91 -1.27 -11.65 6.52
CA GLY A 91 -1.08 -10.85 7.74
C GLY A 91 -0.97 -9.35 7.55
N ILE A 92 -1.27 -8.81 6.36
CA ILE A 92 -1.27 -7.36 6.09
C ILE A 92 -2.19 -6.59 7.07
N GLY A 93 -3.34 -7.16 7.42
CA GLY A 93 -4.34 -6.55 8.30
C GLY A 93 -4.06 -6.71 9.81
N ARG A 94 -2.90 -7.24 10.20
CA ARG A 94 -2.55 -7.32 11.62
C ARG A 94 -2.36 -5.93 12.21
N GLU A 95 -2.95 -5.71 13.38
CA GLU A 95 -2.74 -4.47 14.12
C GLU A 95 -1.27 -4.34 14.53
N ARG A 96 -0.69 -3.19 14.27
CA ARG A 96 0.69 -2.87 14.67
C ARG A 96 0.67 -1.63 15.54
N LEU A 97 1.44 -1.65 16.61
CA LEU A 97 1.49 -0.59 17.59
C LEU A 97 2.80 0.20 17.42
N GLY A 98 2.69 1.53 17.48
CA GLY A 98 3.83 2.43 17.25
C GLY A 98 4.77 2.59 18.44
N ASP A 99 4.38 2.07 19.62
CA ASP A 99 5.22 2.07 20.82
C ASP A 99 4.92 0.88 21.72
N ALA A 100 5.82 0.60 22.67
CA ALA A 100 5.69 -0.49 23.63
C ALA A 100 4.47 -0.34 24.58
N ASP A 101 3.93 0.86 24.71
CA ASP A 101 2.79 1.17 25.57
C ASP A 101 1.45 1.01 24.83
N ALA A 102 1.46 0.54 23.60
CA ALA A 102 0.27 0.28 22.78
C ALA A 102 -0.67 1.51 22.58
N LYS A 103 -0.13 2.71 22.68
CA LYS A 103 -0.94 3.95 22.66
C LYS A 103 -1.20 4.49 21.25
N ARG A 104 -0.44 4.05 20.25
CA ARG A 104 -0.61 4.50 18.85
C ARG A 104 -0.53 3.33 17.90
N ALA A 105 -1.61 3.10 17.16
CA ALA A 105 -1.55 2.22 16.02
C ALA A 105 -0.66 2.84 14.94
N SER A 106 0.32 2.11 14.44
CA SER A 106 1.20 2.51 13.34
C SER A 106 0.81 1.87 12.01
N GLY A 107 -0.12 0.95 12.04
CA GLY A 107 -0.59 0.24 10.86
C GLY A 107 -2.05 0.49 10.52
N GLY A 108 -2.42 0.28 9.28
CA GLY A 108 -3.80 0.34 8.79
C GLY A 108 -4.66 -0.85 9.23
N GLY A 109 -4.22 -1.63 10.23
CA GLY A 109 -4.83 -2.91 10.61
C GLY A 109 -6.35 -2.84 10.80
N SER A 110 -6.86 -1.87 11.56
CA SER A 110 -8.30 -1.72 11.78
C SER A 110 -9.07 -1.33 10.50
N MET A 111 -8.45 -0.56 9.60
CA MET A 111 -9.06 -0.17 8.32
C MET A 111 -9.04 -1.30 7.30
N LEU A 112 -8.09 -2.22 7.42
CA LEU A 112 -7.94 -3.37 6.53
C LEU A 112 -8.71 -4.61 7.03
N THR A 113 -9.21 -4.58 8.28
CA THR A 113 -9.96 -5.69 8.85
C THR A 113 -11.26 -5.92 8.07
N GLY A 114 -11.46 -7.16 7.64
CA GLY A 114 -12.66 -7.56 6.88
C GLY A 114 -12.57 -7.32 5.37
N LEU A 115 -11.49 -6.75 4.86
CA LEU A 115 -11.26 -6.70 3.42
C LEU A 115 -10.80 -8.05 2.90
N ALA A 116 -11.30 -8.42 1.72
CA ALA A 116 -10.81 -9.58 0.99
C ALA A 116 -9.53 -9.24 0.23
N PHE A 117 -8.47 -10.02 0.45
CA PHE A 117 -7.22 -9.89 -0.26
C PHE A 117 -6.92 -11.13 -1.08
N SER A 118 -6.43 -10.94 -2.30
CA SER A 118 -5.75 -11.99 -3.05
C SER A 118 -4.35 -12.17 -2.47
N PRO A 119 -3.94 -13.39 -2.07
CA PRO A 119 -2.66 -13.57 -1.39
C PRO A 119 -1.48 -13.46 -2.33
N ILE A 120 -0.41 -12.81 -1.85
CA ILE A 120 0.92 -12.87 -2.44
C ILE A 120 1.76 -13.81 -1.58
N ASP A 121 1.91 -15.09 -2.00
CA ASP A 121 2.67 -16.09 -1.24
C ASP A 121 3.09 -17.29 -2.11
N PRO A 122 4.39 -17.58 -2.30
CA PRO A 122 5.53 -16.66 -2.08
C PRO A 122 5.66 -15.62 -3.19
N PHE A 123 5.09 -15.86 -4.35
CA PHE A 123 5.02 -14.93 -5.48
C PHE A 123 3.76 -15.19 -6.31
N VAL A 124 3.35 -14.17 -7.04
CA VAL A 124 2.21 -14.25 -7.97
C VAL A 124 2.43 -13.28 -9.13
N GLU A 125 2.04 -13.68 -10.31
CA GLU A 125 1.91 -12.76 -11.43
C GLU A 125 0.57 -12.03 -11.31
N ILE A 126 0.62 -10.74 -11.01
CA ILE A 126 -0.57 -9.88 -10.82
C ILE A 126 -1.30 -9.69 -12.15
N VAL A 127 -0.53 -9.29 -13.15
CA VAL A 127 -0.94 -9.15 -14.55
C VAL A 127 0.26 -9.53 -15.42
N PRO A 128 0.09 -9.83 -16.72
CA PRO A 128 1.18 -10.26 -17.57
C PRO A 128 2.41 -9.35 -17.47
N GLY A 129 3.54 -9.93 -17.07
CA GLY A 129 4.83 -9.25 -16.91
C GLY A 129 4.99 -8.46 -15.60
N VAL A 130 4.04 -8.50 -14.68
CA VAL A 130 4.13 -7.86 -13.36
C VAL A 130 4.03 -8.91 -12.26
N ILE A 131 5.12 -9.13 -11.56
CA ILE A 131 5.23 -10.14 -10.50
C ILE A 131 5.36 -9.45 -9.14
N ALA A 132 4.54 -9.86 -8.19
CA ALA A 132 4.70 -9.53 -6.78
C ALA A 132 5.22 -10.74 -6.01
N PHE A 133 6.05 -10.50 -4.99
CA PHE A 133 6.59 -11.57 -4.15
C PHE A 133 6.73 -11.13 -2.70
N THR A 134 6.74 -12.12 -1.80
CA THR A 134 7.00 -11.90 -0.38
C THR A 134 8.44 -12.26 -0.04
N VAL A 135 9.05 -11.47 0.86
CA VAL A 135 10.37 -11.80 1.41
C VAL A 135 10.17 -12.58 2.71
N PRO A 136 10.54 -13.89 2.75
CA PRO A 136 10.36 -14.69 3.95
C PRO A 136 11.22 -14.15 5.11
N ALA A 137 10.76 -14.32 6.35
CA ALA A 137 11.44 -13.81 7.54
C ALA A 137 12.91 -14.26 7.63
N SER A 138 13.21 -15.50 7.20
CA SER A 138 14.56 -16.05 7.16
C SER A 138 15.51 -15.37 6.17
N ALA A 139 14.98 -14.67 5.18
CA ALA A 139 15.76 -13.95 4.16
C ALA A 139 15.85 -12.45 4.43
N ARG A 140 15.23 -11.95 5.51
CA ARG A 140 15.25 -10.53 5.85
C ARG A 140 16.54 -10.17 6.55
N ASP A 141 17.23 -9.15 6.06
CA ASP A 141 18.38 -8.60 6.77
C ASP A 141 17.90 -7.80 7.98
N PRO A 142 18.27 -8.18 9.22
CA PRO A 142 17.81 -7.50 10.43
C PRO A 142 18.24 -6.03 10.51
N ARG A 143 19.23 -5.61 9.75
CA ARG A 143 19.68 -4.20 9.69
C ARG A 143 18.69 -3.30 8.96
N TRP A 144 17.82 -3.88 8.11
CA TRP A 144 16.84 -3.18 7.29
C TRP A 144 15.40 -3.38 7.77
N VAL A 145 15.21 -4.16 8.83
CA VAL A 145 13.90 -4.29 9.47
C VAL A 145 13.65 -3.03 10.28
N CYS A 146 12.56 -2.35 9.98
CA CYS A 146 12.14 -1.20 10.77
C CYS A 146 11.77 -1.68 12.18
N THR A 147 12.64 -1.42 13.14
CA THR A 147 12.47 -1.84 14.54
C THR A 147 11.51 -0.93 15.32
N HIS A 148 11.13 0.22 14.76
CA HIS A 148 10.33 1.23 15.44
C HIS A 148 8.84 0.87 15.58
N HIS A 149 8.36 -0.22 14.93
CA HIS A 149 6.92 -0.46 14.81
C HIS A 149 6.55 -1.95 14.86
N MET A 150 7.32 -2.75 15.56
CA MET A 150 7.23 -4.22 15.51
C MET A 150 6.53 -4.84 16.74
N PHE A 151 5.73 -4.10 17.47
CA PHE A 151 4.89 -4.71 18.50
C PHE A 151 3.60 -5.20 17.86
N GLU A 152 3.54 -6.48 17.53
CA GLU A 152 2.28 -7.15 17.21
C GLU A 152 1.51 -7.32 18.53
N ARG A 153 0.23 -6.94 18.53
CA ARG A 153 -0.67 -7.35 19.60
C ARG A 153 -0.85 -8.86 19.46
N THR A 154 -0.17 -9.61 20.31
CA THR A 154 -0.51 -11.03 20.47
C THR A 154 -1.75 -11.08 21.35
N ASP A 155 -2.81 -11.74 20.89
CA ASP A 155 -4.00 -12.05 21.68
C ASP A 155 -3.68 -13.12 22.76
N ALA A 156 -2.63 -12.87 23.53
CA ALA A 156 -2.38 -13.59 24.76
C ALA A 156 -3.02 -12.76 25.87
N GLY A 157 -4.29 -13.10 26.12
CA GLY A 157 -5.17 -12.55 27.15
C GLY A 157 -4.63 -12.55 28.52
#